data_332c2bb84da85ca5b6c5866dd18db088
#
_entry.id   332c2bb84da85ca5b6c5866dd18db088
#
_cell.length_a   1.000
_cell.length_b   1.000
_cell.length_c   1.000
_cell.angle_alpha   90.00
_cell.angle_beta   90.00
_cell.angle_gamma   90.00
#
_symmetry.space_group_name_H-M   'P 1'
#
loop_
_entity.id
_entity.type
_entity.pdbx_description
1 polymer ?
#
loop_
_entity_poly.entity_id
_entity_poly.type
_entity_poly.pdbx_seq_one_letter_code
_entity_poly.pdbx_strand_id
1 'polypeptide(L)'
;MANTLEYAKIFETNLDKLAIQTLKTGFMDGNSGQVKYNGGNEIKIPSIALQGLGEYDREKGYTQGSVVLKYQTKTMTQDRGRSFLIDAMDVDETNFVATASNVMGEFQRTRVTPEIDAYRISKLAEIAMGVEEDAQAEYSYTIDNSTIINRIKNGIKIIRENGFDSELVILANYDTTTAIEEAVLGKITSGTFSQGGINTKVPFIDDCPIISVPKARMYSAITLKDGSTGGQEDGGYEKGSSAKDINFMIVARETPIAVTKQDKMRIFSPEIYQKANAWSLDYRRYHDIWVKDNCKGSIFVNIKDAKA
;
A
#
# COMPACT_ATOMS: atom_id res chain seq x y z
N MET A 1 29.49 27.38 3.26
CA MET A 1 29.02 26.22 2.49
C MET A 1 28.43 25.07 3.35
N ALA A 2 28.20 25.27 4.65
CA ALA A 2 27.58 24.26 5.52
C ALA A 2 26.02 24.23 5.45
N ASN A 3 25.39 25.30 4.98
CA ASN A 3 23.94 25.46 5.08
C ASN A 3 23.12 24.68 4.03
N THR A 4 23.69 24.31 2.90
CA THR A 4 22.98 23.61 1.82
C THR A 4 22.63 22.16 2.19
N LEU A 5 23.45 21.48 2.96
CA LEU A 5 23.24 20.10 3.40
C LEU A 5 22.20 19.99 4.54
N GLU A 6 22.14 20.97 5.44
CA GLU A 6 21.13 21.02 6.50
C GLU A 6 19.73 21.33 5.95
N TYR A 7 19.62 22.27 5.02
CA TYR A 7 18.36 22.57 4.34
C TYR A 7 17.82 21.36 3.57
N ALA A 8 18.65 20.64 2.84
CA ALA A 8 18.24 19.45 2.10
C ALA A 8 17.71 18.34 3.02
N LYS A 9 18.37 18.10 4.18
CA LYS A 9 17.93 17.07 5.15
C LYS A 9 16.63 17.43 5.86
N ILE A 10 16.49 18.67 6.32
CA ILE A 10 15.24 19.14 6.97
C ILE A 10 14.09 19.07 5.98
N PHE A 11 14.36 19.37 4.73
CA PHE A 11 13.44 19.38 3.64
C PHE A 11 12.96 17.97 3.27
N GLU A 12 13.88 17.02 3.09
CA GLU A 12 13.60 15.59 2.87
C GLU A 12 12.69 15.04 3.97
N THR A 13 12.99 15.32 5.24
CA THR A 13 12.19 14.88 6.39
C THR A 13 10.77 15.46 6.39
N ASN A 14 10.56 16.69 5.96
CA ASN A 14 9.24 17.31 5.90
C ASN A 14 8.40 16.75 4.74
N LEU A 15 9.01 16.50 3.59
CA LEU A 15 8.35 15.87 2.45
C LEU A 15 7.92 14.43 2.76
N ASP A 16 8.78 13.65 3.42
CA ASP A 16 8.44 12.29 3.84
C ASP A 16 7.22 12.27 4.77
N LYS A 17 7.12 13.22 5.70
CA LYS A 17 5.93 13.34 6.56
C LYS A 17 4.67 13.65 5.78
N LEU A 18 4.73 14.53 4.79
CA LEU A 18 3.58 14.85 3.93
C LEU A 18 3.17 13.65 3.07
N ALA A 19 4.13 12.90 2.53
CA ALA A 19 3.89 11.68 1.78
C ALA A 19 3.19 10.61 2.65
N ILE A 20 3.65 10.41 3.88
CA ILE A 20 3.03 9.49 4.85
C ILE A 20 1.59 9.89 5.17
N GLN A 21 1.32 11.19 5.36
CA GLN A 21 -0.04 11.68 5.65
C GLN A 21 -1.04 11.41 4.52
N THR A 22 -0.58 11.46 3.26
CA THR A 22 -1.45 11.26 2.10
C THR A 22 -1.57 9.81 1.66
N LEU A 23 -0.65 8.94 2.10
CA LEU A 23 -0.62 7.51 1.78
C LEU A 23 -1.72 6.77 2.56
N LYS A 24 -2.66 6.14 1.87
CA LYS A 24 -3.77 5.41 2.48
C LYS A 24 -3.38 4.00 2.96
N THR A 25 -2.34 3.43 2.36
CA THR A 25 -1.80 2.10 2.68
C THR A 25 -0.56 2.13 3.57
N GLY A 26 -0.23 3.27 4.17
CA GLY A 26 0.98 3.44 4.97
C GLY A 26 1.06 2.58 6.24
N PHE A 27 -0.08 2.10 6.76
CA PHE A 27 -0.10 1.18 7.91
C PHE A 27 0.63 -0.14 7.62
N MET A 28 0.73 -0.55 6.34
CA MET A 28 1.40 -1.78 5.90
C MET A 28 2.93 -1.71 6.04
N ASP A 29 3.51 -0.50 6.05
CA ASP A 29 4.97 -0.31 6.18
C ASP A 29 5.49 -0.74 7.57
N GLY A 30 4.63 -0.72 8.60
CA GLY A 30 4.95 -1.19 9.94
C GLY A 30 5.34 -2.66 10.02
N ASN A 31 4.92 -3.47 9.04
CA ASN A 31 5.15 -4.91 9.00
C ASN A 31 6.50 -5.30 8.36
N SER A 32 7.27 -4.35 7.86
CA SER A 32 8.57 -4.57 7.19
C SER A 32 9.60 -5.31 8.05
N GLY A 33 9.51 -5.22 9.38
CA GLY A 33 10.37 -5.94 10.32
C GLY A 33 10.23 -7.47 10.29
N GLN A 34 9.19 -8.02 9.67
CA GLN A 34 8.97 -9.47 9.53
C GLN A 34 9.88 -10.13 8.48
N VAL A 35 10.67 -9.36 7.75
CA VAL A 35 11.46 -9.83 6.60
C VAL A 35 12.94 -9.78 6.91
N LYS A 36 13.69 -10.80 6.44
CA LYS A 36 15.15 -10.77 6.48
C LYS A 36 15.69 -10.33 5.12
N TYR A 37 16.50 -9.27 5.12
CA TYR A 37 17.25 -8.79 3.96
C TYR A 37 18.50 -9.63 3.72
N ASN A 38 18.71 -10.03 2.46
CA ASN A 38 19.89 -10.82 2.07
C ASN A 38 20.90 -9.99 1.24
N GLY A 39 20.73 -8.67 1.19
CA GLY A 39 21.68 -7.77 0.52
C GLY A 39 21.48 -7.54 -0.99
N GLY A 40 20.60 -8.31 -1.65
CA GLY A 40 20.27 -8.17 -3.08
C GLY A 40 18.88 -7.58 -3.32
N ASN A 41 18.27 -7.99 -4.43
CA ASN A 41 16.86 -7.71 -4.74
C ASN A 41 15.92 -8.73 -4.09
N GLU A 42 16.47 -9.71 -3.38
CA GLU A 42 15.73 -10.81 -2.79
C GLU A 42 15.47 -10.58 -1.31
N ILE A 43 14.28 -10.95 -0.90
CA ILE A 43 13.81 -10.93 0.48
C ILE A 43 13.43 -12.34 0.88
N LYS A 44 13.81 -12.76 2.07
CA LYS A 44 13.44 -14.05 2.64
C LYS A 44 12.38 -13.85 3.71
N ILE A 45 11.21 -14.43 3.50
CA ILE A 45 10.11 -14.46 4.45
C ILE A 45 10.12 -15.83 5.12
N PRO A 46 10.35 -15.93 6.45
CA PRO A 46 10.31 -17.21 7.15
C PRO A 46 8.87 -17.72 7.25
N SER A 47 8.69 -19.02 6.98
CA SER A 47 7.44 -19.75 7.17
C SER A 47 7.73 -21.01 7.97
N ILE A 48 6.98 -21.22 9.05
CA ILE A 48 7.11 -22.38 9.93
C ILE A 48 5.85 -23.22 9.77
N ALA A 49 6.02 -24.49 9.44
CA ALA A 49 4.96 -25.47 9.44
C ALA A 49 5.20 -26.45 10.62
N LEU A 50 4.15 -26.65 11.40
CA LEU A 50 4.15 -27.54 12.59
C LEU A 50 3.07 -28.60 12.40
N GLN A 51 3.32 -29.79 12.94
CA GLN A 51 2.29 -30.81 13.06
C GLN A 51 1.42 -30.53 14.29
N GLY A 52 0.15 -30.96 14.24
CA GLY A 52 -0.79 -30.84 15.35
C GLY A 52 -0.43 -31.76 16.53
N LEU A 53 -1.25 -31.69 17.58
CA LEU A 53 -1.11 -32.56 18.73
C LEU A 53 -1.38 -34.01 18.34
N GLY A 54 -0.53 -34.93 18.81
CA GLY A 54 -0.74 -36.37 18.75
C GLY A 54 -1.24 -36.93 20.11
N GLU A 55 -1.72 -38.14 20.10
CA GLU A 55 -2.10 -38.81 21.33
C GLU A 55 -0.88 -39.07 22.24
N TYR A 56 -1.07 -38.84 23.53
CA TYR A 56 -0.07 -39.15 24.54
C TYR A 56 -0.32 -40.55 25.11
N ASP A 57 0.67 -41.42 25.00
CA ASP A 57 0.67 -42.74 25.59
C ASP A 57 1.44 -42.71 26.91
N ARG A 58 0.82 -43.24 27.99
CA ARG A 58 1.45 -43.23 29.32
C ARG A 58 2.68 -44.12 29.42
N GLU A 59 2.81 -45.11 28.54
CA GLU A 59 3.96 -46.03 28.52
C GLU A 59 5.03 -45.60 27.53
N LYS A 60 4.62 -45.03 26.36
CA LYS A 60 5.51 -44.64 25.25
C LYS A 60 5.85 -43.16 25.23
N GLY A 61 5.12 -42.31 25.98
CA GLY A 61 5.34 -40.88 26.04
C GLY A 61 4.73 -40.11 24.87
N TYR A 62 5.42 -39.03 24.44
CA TYR A 62 4.97 -38.12 23.41
C TYR A 62 5.20 -38.68 22.00
N THR A 63 4.20 -38.48 21.14
CA THR A 63 4.38 -38.72 19.71
C THR A 63 5.31 -37.64 19.13
N GLN A 64 6.36 -38.05 18.42
CA GLN A 64 7.31 -37.11 17.81
C GLN A 64 6.68 -36.39 16.63
N GLY A 65 6.65 -35.06 16.68
CA GLY A 65 6.25 -34.19 15.60
C GLY A 65 7.45 -33.63 14.84
N SER A 66 7.22 -33.17 13.61
CA SER A 66 8.22 -32.49 12.79
C SER A 66 7.99 -30.98 12.74
N VAL A 67 9.07 -30.21 12.75
CA VAL A 67 9.10 -28.76 12.54
C VAL A 67 9.79 -28.51 11.21
N VAL A 68 9.09 -27.87 10.28
CA VAL A 68 9.65 -27.51 8.98
C VAL A 68 9.74 -26.00 8.87
N LEU A 69 10.97 -25.47 8.90
CA LEU A 69 11.26 -24.07 8.63
C LEU A 69 11.57 -23.91 7.14
N LYS A 70 10.75 -23.16 6.43
CA LYS A 70 10.98 -22.81 5.02
C LYS A 70 11.14 -21.30 4.90
N TYR A 71 11.97 -20.88 3.95
CA TYR A 71 12.09 -19.47 3.56
C TYR A 71 11.45 -19.29 2.19
N GLN A 72 10.46 -18.42 2.10
CA GLN A 72 9.92 -17.96 0.83
C GLN A 72 10.81 -16.84 0.31
N THR A 73 11.50 -17.07 -0.80
CA THR A 73 12.28 -16.03 -1.46
C THR A 73 11.37 -15.26 -2.41
N LYS A 74 11.28 -13.95 -2.22
CA LYS A 74 10.52 -13.04 -3.07
C LYS A 74 11.47 -11.98 -3.63
N THR A 75 11.31 -11.62 -4.89
CA THR A 75 12.11 -10.60 -5.57
C THR A 75 11.34 -9.29 -5.63
N MET A 76 12.00 -8.18 -5.28
CA MET A 76 11.44 -6.84 -5.42
C MET A 76 11.40 -6.46 -6.90
N THR A 77 10.26 -5.95 -7.36
CA THR A 77 10.05 -5.64 -8.78
C THR A 77 9.89 -4.15 -9.07
N GLN A 78 9.51 -3.33 -8.08
CA GLN A 78 9.15 -1.93 -8.28
C GLN A 78 10.32 -0.99 -7.98
N ASP A 79 11.16 -0.72 -8.99
CA ASP A 79 12.23 0.28 -8.93
C ASP A 79 11.85 1.44 -9.85
N ARG A 80 11.32 2.51 -9.27
CA ARG A 80 10.72 3.64 -9.97
C ARG A 80 11.42 4.94 -9.61
N GLY A 81 11.62 5.80 -10.59
CA GLY A 81 12.24 7.10 -10.37
C GLY A 81 11.92 8.10 -11.47
N ARG A 82 12.10 9.37 -11.15
CA ARG A 82 11.95 10.49 -12.09
C ARG A 82 12.97 11.57 -11.76
N SER A 83 13.50 12.21 -12.80
CA SER A 83 14.36 13.38 -12.68
C SER A 83 13.67 14.59 -13.28
N PHE A 84 13.78 15.72 -12.61
CA PHE A 84 13.29 17.02 -13.10
C PHE A 84 14.48 17.97 -13.18
N LEU A 85 14.50 18.74 -14.25
CA LEU A 85 15.48 19.79 -14.47
C LEU A 85 14.76 21.13 -14.52
N ILE A 86 15.19 22.07 -13.69
CA ILE A 86 14.62 23.42 -13.59
C ILE A 86 15.75 24.39 -13.82
N ASP A 87 15.63 25.24 -14.84
CA ASP A 87 16.63 26.27 -15.13
C ASP A 87 16.72 27.27 -13.96
N ALA A 88 17.92 27.73 -13.68
CA ALA A 88 18.15 28.65 -12.55
C ALA A 88 17.43 29.99 -12.79
N MET A 89 17.34 30.45 -14.04
CA MET A 89 16.63 31.69 -14.39
C MET A 89 15.12 31.56 -14.21
N ASP A 90 14.53 30.38 -14.52
CA ASP A 90 13.10 30.12 -14.32
C ASP A 90 12.70 30.17 -12.83
N VAL A 91 13.60 29.77 -11.93
CA VAL A 91 13.38 29.87 -10.48
C VAL A 91 13.31 31.35 -10.05
N ASP A 92 14.19 32.18 -10.56
CA ASP A 92 14.22 33.61 -10.25
C ASP A 92 13.02 34.36 -10.86
N GLU A 93 12.67 34.06 -12.11
CA GLU A 93 11.54 34.68 -12.81
C GLU A 93 10.18 34.30 -12.21
N THR A 94 10.04 33.08 -11.68
CA THR A 94 8.82 32.64 -11.00
C THR A 94 8.70 33.11 -9.56
N ASN A 95 9.60 33.98 -9.10
CA ASN A 95 9.65 34.48 -7.73
C ASN A 95 9.69 33.35 -6.69
N PHE A 96 10.51 32.33 -6.94
CA PHE A 96 10.70 31.13 -6.12
C PHE A 96 9.48 30.19 -6.00
N VAL A 97 8.42 30.37 -6.80
CA VAL A 97 7.29 29.43 -6.81
C VAL A 97 7.72 28.04 -7.30
N ALA A 98 8.58 28.00 -8.32
CA ALA A 98 9.16 26.75 -8.84
C ALA A 98 10.40 26.30 -8.04
N THR A 99 10.39 26.45 -6.73
CA THR A 99 11.48 25.93 -5.90
C THR A 99 11.50 24.40 -5.91
N ALA A 100 12.68 23.83 -5.78
CA ALA A 100 12.88 22.37 -5.64
C ALA A 100 11.87 21.74 -4.69
N SER A 101 11.57 22.43 -3.61
CA SER A 101 10.62 22.13 -2.57
C SER A 101 9.22 21.92 -3.06
N ASN A 102 8.70 22.94 -3.70
CA ASN A 102 7.32 22.91 -4.16
C ASN A 102 7.12 21.85 -5.25
N VAL A 103 8.06 21.74 -6.17
CA VAL A 103 8.00 20.75 -7.26
C VAL A 103 8.01 19.33 -6.72
N MET A 104 8.94 19.01 -5.81
CA MET A 104 9.03 17.66 -5.26
C MET A 104 7.87 17.32 -4.33
N GLY A 105 7.39 18.27 -3.53
CA GLY A 105 6.20 18.07 -2.69
C GLY A 105 4.96 17.79 -3.52
N GLU A 106 4.74 18.54 -4.58
CA GLU A 106 3.62 18.32 -5.48
C GLU A 106 3.75 16.99 -6.24
N PHE A 107 4.95 16.64 -6.69
CA PHE A 107 5.23 15.37 -7.34
C PHE A 107 4.93 14.18 -6.40
N GLN A 108 5.42 14.20 -5.17
CA GLN A 108 5.14 13.15 -4.19
C GLN A 108 3.63 13.01 -3.92
N ARG A 109 2.94 14.13 -3.70
CA ARG A 109 1.52 14.16 -3.38
C ARG A 109 0.64 13.69 -4.53
N THR A 110 0.94 14.12 -5.78
CA THR A 110 0.06 13.93 -6.94
C THR A 110 0.40 12.69 -7.77
N ARG A 111 1.63 12.21 -7.73
CA ARG A 111 2.10 11.11 -8.58
C ARG A 111 2.58 9.90 -7.77
N VAL A 112 3.51 10.10 -6.84
CA VAL A 112 4.16 8.99 -6.12
C VAL A 112 3.18 8.29 -5.17
N THR A 113 2.51 9.03 -4.31
CA THR A 113 1.57 8.46 -3.32
C THR A 113 0.40 7.72 -3.96
N PRO A 114 -0.29 8.27 -5.00
CA PRO A 114 -1.35 7.55 -5.69
C PRO A 114 -0.88 6.25 -6.36
N GLU A 115 0.32 6.24 -6.95
CA GLU A 115 0.89 5.07 -7.59
C GLU A 115 1.18 3.95 -6.58
N ILE A 116 1.76 4.30 -5.43
CA ILE A 116 2.05 3.34 -4.36
C ILE A 116 0.77 2.70 -3.83
N ASP A 117 -0.24 3.51 -3.52
CA ASP A 117 -1.53 3.00 -3.03
C ASP A 117 -2.19 2.07 -4.05
N ALA A 118 -2.26 2.51 -5.32
CA ALA A 118 -2.87 1.72 -6.39
C ALA A 118 -2.11 0.40 -6.62
N TYR A 119 -0.78 0.42 -6.57
CA TYR A 119 0.05 -0.77 -6.69
C TYR A 119 -0.21 -1.76 -5.54
N ARG A 120 -0.19 -1.28 -4.31
CA ARG A 120 -0.42 -2.11 -3.12
C ARG A 120 -1.81 -2.73 -3.12
N ILE A 121 -2.84 -1.94 -3.41
CA ILE A 121 -4.23 -2.40 -3.47
C ILE A 121 -4.41 -3.43 -4.58
N SER A 122 -3.86 -3.18 -5.77
CA SER A 122 -3.97 -4.12 -6.89
C SER A 122 -3.27 -5.45 -6.60
N LYS A 123 -2.11 -5.44 -5.95
CA LYS A 123 -1.40 -6.66 -5.55
C LYS A 123 -2.16 -7.46 -4.48
N LEU A 124 -2.76 -6.80 -3.51
CA LEU A 124 -3.59 -7.47 -2.50
C LEU A 124 -4.88 -8.04 -3.12
N ALA A 125 -5.48 -7.31 -4.07
CA ALA A 125 -6.63 -7.80 -4.81
C ALA A 125 -6.30 -9.03 -5.67
N GLU A 126 -5.15 -9.01 -6.36
CA GLU A 126 -4.64 -10.17 -7.11
C GLU A 126 -4.50 -11.41 -6.21
N ILE A 127 -3.95 -11.23 -5.00
CA ILE A 127 -3.79 -12.32 -4.03
C ILE A 127 -5.16 -12.84 -3.57
N ALA A 128 -6.11 -11.97 -3.22
CA ALA A 128 -7.44 -12.35 -2.77
C ALA A 128 -8.23 -13.07 -3.86
N MET A 129 -8.18 -12.57 -5.10
CA MET A 129 -8.82 -13.18 -6.26
C MET A 129 -8.18 -14.51 -6.68
N GLY A 130 -6.93 -14.76 -6.31
CA GLY A 130 -6.19 -15.99 -6.60
C GLY A 130 -6.39 -17.10 -5.56
N VAL A 131 -7.22 -16.90 -4.53
CA VAL A 131 -7.59 -17.96 -3.57
C VAL A 131 -8.62 -18.88 -4.23
N GLU A 132 -8.47 -20.18 -3.99
CA GLU A 132 -9.36 -21.20 -4.55
C GLU A 132 -10.85 -20.94 -4.18
N GLU A 133 -11.76 -21.26 -5.10
CA GLU A 133 -13.21 -21.11 -4.96
C GLU A 133 -13.69 -19.65 -4.69
N ASP A 134 -12.87 -18.64 -4.97
CA ASP A 134 -13.16 -17.21 -4.70
C ASP A 134 -13.55 -16.91 -3.24
N ALA A 135 -13.12 -17.74 -2.30
CA ALA A 135 -13.49 -17.59 -0.89
C ALA A 135 -13.18 -16.21 -0.31
N GLN A 136 -12.25 -15.46 -0.93
CA GLN A 136 -11.80 -14.15 -0.52
C GLN A 136 -12.25 -13.02 -1.47
N ALA A 137 -13.12 -13.30 -2.44
CA ALA A 137 -13.55 -12.31 -3.42
C ALA A 137 -15.07 -12.41 -3.68
N GLU A 138 -15.75 -11.27 -3.63
CA GLU A 138 -17.16 -11.15 -4.02
C GLU A 138 -17.27 -10.30 -5.29
N TYR A 139 -17.96 -10.78 -6.30
CA TYR A 139 -18.12 -10.13 -7.61
C TYR A 139 -19.53 -9.62 -7.84
N SER A 140 -19.68 -8.75 -8.84
CA SER A 140 -20.98 -8.26 -9.34
C SER A 140 -21.81 -7.53 -8.28
N TYR A 141 -21.16 -6.89 -7.29
CA TYR A 141 -21.89 -6.14 -6.29
C TYR A 141 -21.98 -4.67 -6.65
N THR A 142 -23.18 -4.19 -6.89
CA THR A 142 -23.50 -2.76 -6.99
C THR A 142 -23.77 -2.21 -5.61
N ILE A 143 -23.16 -1.09 -5.27
CA ILE A 143 -23.30 -0.45 -3.94
C ILE A 143 -24.75 -0.10 -3.69
N ASP A 144 -25.30 -0.53 -2.55
CA ASP A 144 -26.65 -0.28 -2.07
C ASP A 144 -26.63 -0.04 -0.56
N ASN A 145 -27.18 1.09 -0.13
CA ASN A 145 -27.20 1.54 1.27
C ASN A 145 -27.87 0.53 2.21
N SER A 146 -28.81 -0.26 1.72
CA SER A 146 -29.53 -1.25 2.54
C SER A 146 -28.71 -2.53 2.81
N THR A 147 -27.76 -2.84 1.96
CA THR A 147 -27.01 -4.12 1.99
C THR A 147 -25.54 -3.97 2.29
N ILE A 148 -24.96 -2.78 2.10
CA ILE A 148 -23.50 -2.55 2.22
C ILE A 148 -22.92 -2.99 3.57
N ILE A 149 -23.60 -2.70 4.67
CA ILE A 149 -23.16 -3.07 6.02
C ILE A 149 -23.12 -4.60 6.16
N ASN A 150 -24.11 -5.30 5.65
CA ASN A 150 -24.15 -6.76 5.68
C ASN A 150 -23.03 -7.38 4.85
N ARG A 151 -22.67 -6.76 3.70
CA ARG A 151 -21.56 -7.21 2.86
C ARG A 151 -20.21 -7.03 3.56
N ILE A 152 -20.00 -5.90 4.21
CA ILE A 152 -18.79 -5.65 5.01
C ILE A 152 -18.69 -6.67 6.17
N LYS A 153 -19.78 -6.87 6.92
CA LYS A 153 -19.81 -7.84 8.02
C LYS A 153 -19.55 -9.28 7.54
N ASN A 154 -20.05 -9.64 6.36
CA ASN A 154 -19.76 -10.94 5.76
C ASN A 154 -18.27 -11.08 5.42
N GLY A 155 -17.64 -10.05 4.86
CA GLY A 155 -16.20 -10.04 4.61
C GLY A 155 -15.38 -10.16 5.89
N ILE A 156 -15.74 -9.43 6.95
CA ILE A 156 -15.12 -9.55 8.28
C ILE A 156 -15.27 -10.97 8.82
N LYS A 157 -16.47 -11.56 8.73
CA LYS A 157 -16.75 -12.93 9.16
C LYS A 157 -15.84 -13.93 8.44
N ILE A 158 -15.71 -13.86 7.12
CA ILE A 158 -14.86 -14.75 6.32
C ILE A 158 -13.42 -14.71 6.78
N ILE A 159 -12.86 -13.52 7.04
CA ILE A 159 -11.48 -13.36 7.51
C ILE A 159 -11.32 -13.97 8.91
N ARG A 160 -12.26 -13.73 9.82
CA ARG A 160 -12.21 -14.27 11.18
C ARG A 160 -12.38 -15.80 11.22
N GLU A 161 -13.24 -16.36 10.36
CA GLU A 161 -13.39 -17.83 10.20
C GLU A 161 -12.09 -18.50 9.71
N ASN A 162 -11.24 -17.76 8.97
CA ASN A 162 -9.90 -18.21 8.60
C ASN A 162 -8.86 -18.08 9.74
N GLY A 163 -9.27 -17.67 10.93
CA GLY A 163 -8.41 -17.58 12.12
C GLY A 163 -7.66 -16.27 12.26
N PHE A 164 -8.05 -15.21 11.55
CA PHE A 164 -7.42 -13.89 11.67
C PHE A 164 -8.26 -12.96 12.57
N ASP A 165 -8.03 -13.01 13.88
CA ASP A 165 -8.72 -12.19 14.89
C ASP A 165 -8.03 -10.86 15.19
N SER A 166 -6.93 -10.54 14.47
CA SER A 166 -6.22 -9.27 14.62
C SER A 166 -7.05 -8.08 14.14
N GLU A 167 -6.56 -6.86 14.40
CA GLU A 167 -7.19 -5.62 13.91
C GLU A 167 -7.34 -5.66 12.38
N LEU A 168 -8.58 -5.54 11.90
CA LEU A 168 -8.89 -5.48 10.48
C LEU A 168 -9.01 -4.02 10.04
N VAL A 169 -8.56 -3.72 8.84
CA VAL A 169 -8.65 -2.39 8.21
C VAL A 169 -9.52 -2.50 6.95
N ILE A 170 -10.48 -1.60 6.81
CA ILE A 170 -11.36 -1.54 5.65
C ILE A 170 -10.88 -0.39 4.75
N LEU A 171 -10.44 -0.71 3.54
CA LEU A 171 -10.16 0.26 2.48
C LEU A 171 -11.41 0.35 1.60
N ALA A 172 -12.06 1.50 1.54
CA ALA A 172 -13.30 1.68 0.80
C ALA A 172 -13.18 2.85 -0.18
N ASN A 173 -13.79 2.74 -1.36
CA ASN A 173 -13.91 3.89 -2.25
C ASN A 173 -14.91 4.91 -1.67
N TYR A 174 -14.88 6.16 -2.15
CA TYR A 174 -15.75 7.22 -1.62
C TYR A 174 -17.24 6.92 -1.81
N ASP A 175 -17.63 6.24 -2.90
CA ASP A 175 -19.03 5.85 -3.12
C ASP A 175 -19.48 4.88 -2.03
N THR A 176 -18.65 3.90 -1.69
CA THR A 176 -18.90 2.96 -0.60
C THR A 176 -18.94 3.66 0.76
N THR A 177 -18.00 4.59 1.01
CA THR A 177 -17.97 5.33 2.27
C THR A 177 -19.24 6.15 2.45
N THR A 178 -19.70 6.86 1.41
CA THR A 178 -20.96 7.61 1.43
C THR A 178 -22.15 6.68 1.69
N ALA A 179 -22.22 5.53 1.02
CA ALA A 179 -23.29 4.56 1.24
C ALA A 179 -23.29 4.01 2.69
N ILE A 180 -22.12 3.81 3.28
CA ILE A 180 -21.99 3.41 4.69
C ILE A 180 -22.52 4.53 5.61
N GLU A 181 -22.12 5.78 5.37
CA GLU A 181 -22.56 6.94 6.17
C GLU A 181 -24.09 7.10 6.11
N GLU A 182 -24.68 6.96 4.93
CA GLU A 182 -26.13 7.02 4.74
C GLU A 182 -26.86 5.84 5.41
N ALA A 183 -26.31 4.61 5.32
CA ALA A 183 -26.90 3.43 5.93
C ALA A 183 -26.93 3.49 7.47
N VAL A 184 -25.96 4.17 8.09
CA VAL A 184 -25.76 4.17 9.55
C VAL A 184 -26.13 5.53 10.17
N LEU A 185 -26.80 6.43 9.47
CA LEU A 185 -27.18 7.78 9.89
C LEU A 185 -27.11 8.01 11.42
N GLY A 186 -26.06 8.69 11.89
CA GLY A 186 -25.87 9.04 13.29
C GLY A 186 -25.39 7.93 14.24
N LYS A 187 -25.06 6.73 13.75
CA LYS A 187 -24.58 5.59 14.55
C LYS A 187 -23.10 5.24 14.31
N ILE A 188 -22.38 5.98 13.46
CA ILE A 188 -20.97 5.73 13.23
C ILE A 188 -20.16 6.29 14.39
N THR A 189 -19.34 5.43 14.99
CA THR A 189 -18.36 5.82 16.00
C THR A 189 -17.07 6.23 15.28
N SER A 190 -16.53 7.39 15.59
CA SER A 190 -15.22 7.81 15.10
C SER A 190 -14.15 7.51 16.14
N GLY A 191 -13.06 6.89 15.71
CA GLY A 191 -11.92 6.59 16.56
C GLY A 191 -10.63 7.14 15.98
N THR A 192 -9.52 6.91 16.68
CA THR A 192 -8.17 7.31 16.25
C THR A 192 -7.45 6.13 15.65
N PHE A 193 -7.02 6.27 14.40
CA PHE A 193 -6.20 5.30 13.70
C PHE A 193 -4.77 5.83 13.53
N SER A 194 -3.77 5.04 13.94
CA SER A 194 -2.36 5.40 13.86
C SER A 194 -1.68 4.76 12.65
N GLN A 195 -1.03 5.61 11.84
CA GLN A 195 -0.30 5.21 10.65
C GLN A 195 1.02 5.96 10.58
N GLY A 196 2.15 5.25 10.59
CA GLY A 196 3.48 5.87 10.51
C GLY A 196 3.76 6.91 11.61
N GLY A 197 3.19 6.72 12.82
CA GLY A 197 3.29 7.67 13.93
C GLY A 197 2.34 8.87 13.85
N ILE A 198 1.45 8.91 12.84
CA ILE A 198 0.45 9.97 12.67
C ILE A 198 -0.92 9.42 13.04
N ASN A 199 -1.63 10.12 13.92
CA ASN A 199 -2.97 9.76 14.37
C ASN A 199 -4.04 10.50 13.55
N THR A 200 -4.90 9.73 12.88
CA THR A 200 -6.00 10.25 12.06
C THR A 200 -7.34 9.79 12.62
N LYS A 201 -8.35 10.67 12.63
CA LYS A 201 -9.73 10.29 12.96
C LYS A 201 -10.36 9.61 11.76
N VAL A 202 -10.86 8.38 11.95
CA VAL A 202 -11.56 7.60 10.92
C VAL A 202 -12.84 6.99 11.48
N PRO A 203 -13.86 6.72 10.65
CA PRO A 203 -15.04 5.98 11.08
C PRO A 203 -14.71 4.50 11.35
N PHE A 204 -15.45 3.85 12.24
CA PHE A 204 -15.28 2.46 12.63
C PHE A 204 -16.57 1.66 12.43
N ILE A 205 -16.46 0.43 11.92
CA ILE A 205 -17.51 -0.58 11.91
C ILE A 205 -16.94 -1.84 12.57
N ASP A 206 -17.62 -2.37 13.60
CA ASP A 206 -17.20 -3.54 14.37
C ASP A 206 -15.70 -3.48 14.77
N ASP A 207 -15.28 -2.33 15.32
CA ASP A 207 -13.90 -2.00 15.70
C ASP A 207 -12.89 -1.98 14.55
N CYS A 208 -13.34 -2.05 13.29
CA CYS A 208 -12.50 -1.96 12.11
C CYS A 208 -12.50 -0.53 11.56
N PRO A 209 -11.35 0.14 11.47
CA PRO A 209 -11.24 1.46 10.87
C PRO A 209 -11.53 1.43 9.37
N ILE A 210 -12.27 2.43 8.90
CA ILE A 210 -12.58 2.61 7.48
C ILE A 210 -11.70 3.73 6.93
N ILE A 211 -10.86 3.40 5.98
CA ILE A 211 -10.00 4.35 5.27
C ILE A 211 -10.59 4.60 3.88
N SER A 212 -11.03 5.84 3.64
CA SER A 212 -11.55 6.23 2.33
C SER A 212 -10.42 6.43 1.34
N VAL A 213 -10.51 5.75 0.19
CA VAL A 213 -9.51 5.75 -0.88
C VAL A 213 -10.15 6.27 -2.17
N PRO A 214 -9.49 7.15 -2.93
CA PRO A 214 -9.99 7.57 -4.24
C PRO A 214 -10.19 6.38 -5.18
N LYS A 215 -11.30 6.36 -5.91
CA LYS A 215 -11.65 5.29 -6.85
C LYS A 215 -10.55 5.00 -7.88
N ALA A 216 -9.82 6.03 -8.31
CA ALA A 216 -8.69 5.89 -9.23
C ALA A 216 -7.52 5.05 -8.69
N ARG A 217 -7.51 4.70 -7.40
CA ARG A 217 -6.52 3.83 -6.75
C ARG A 217 -7.07 2.43 -6.42
N MET A 218 -8.38 2.20 -6.63
CA MET A 218 -9.11 0.99 -6.24
C MET A 218 -9.40 0.08 -7.45
N TYR A 219 -8.35 -0.45 -8.06
CA TYR A 219 -8.42 -1.38 -9.18
C TYR A 219 -7.80 -2.73 -8.83
N SER A 220 -8.35 -3.80 -9.38
CA SER A 220 -7.81 -5.16 -9.19
C SER A 220 -6.50 -5.41 -9.92
N ALA A 221 -6.19 -4.60 -10.94
CA ALA A 221 -4.92 -4.62 -11.65
C ALA A 221 -4.62 -3.22 -12.21
N ILE A 222 -3.35 -2.86 -12.26
CA ILE A 222 -2.88 -1.61 -12.85
C ILE A 222 -1.79 -1.88 -13.87
N THR A 223 -1.70 -1.01 -14.87
CA THR A 223 -0.57 -0.97 -15.81
C THR A 223 0.33 0.21 -15.43
N LEU A 224 1.58 -0.08 -15.12
CA LEU A 224 2.60 0.94 -14.82
C LEU A 224 3.24 1.42 -16.12
N LYS A 225 3.28 2.73 -16.31
CA LYS A 225 3.92 3.38 -17.47
C LYS A 225 5.42 3.56 -17.19
N ASP A 226 6.26 3.27 -18.15
CA ASP A 226 7.72 3.33 -18.00
C ASP A 226 8.30 4.75 -18.07
N GLY A 227 7.52 5.71 -18.57
CA GLY A 227 7.95 7.11 -18.72
C GLY A 227 8.88 7.40 -19.90
N SER A 228 9.06 6.41 -20.81
CA SER A 228 10.00 6.52 -21.96
C SER A 228 9.41 6.03 -23.29
N THR A 229 8.56 5.01 -23.27
CA THR A 229 7.91 4.48 -24.47
C THR A 229 6.87 5.46 -24.99
N GLY A 230 6.74 5.54 -26.34
CA GLY A 230 5.74 6.41 -26.99
C GLY A 230 4.33 6.17 -26.46
N GLY A 231 3.68 7.25 -25.98
CA GLY A 231 2.38 7.21 -25.31
C GLY A 231 2.43 6.91 -23.80
N GLN A 232 3.63 6.72 -23.24
CA GLN A 232 3.85 6.50 -21.80
C GLN A 232 4.77 7.55 -21.15
N GLU A 233 5.09 8.63 -21.85
CA GLU A 233 6.09 9.63 -21.44
C GLU A 233 5.75 10.29 -20.11
N ASP A 234 4.45 10.43 -19.79
CA ASP A 234 3.99 10.97 -18.52
C ASP A 234 4.32 10.09 -17.31
N GLY A 235 4.62 8.79 -17.54
CA GLY A 235 4.82 7.83 -16.47
C GLY A 235 3.54 7.59 -15.65
N GLY A 236 3.71 7.16 -14.39
CA GLY A 236 2.58 6.89 -13.51
C GLY A 236 1.92 5.54 -13.79
N TYR A 237 0.62 5.44 -13.53
CA TYR A 237 -0.16 4.21 -13.73
C TYR A 237 -1.52 4.51 -14.37
N GLU A 238 -2.11 3.47 -14.95
CA GLU A 238 -3.48 3.48 -15.45
C GLU A 238 -4.21 2.17 -15.08
N LYS A 239 -5.53 2.15 -15.20
CA LYS A 239 -6.33 0.95 -15.01
C LYS A 239 -5.89 -0.11 -16.04
N GLY A 240 -5.57 -1.31 -15.58
CA GLY A 240 -5.23 -2.42 -16.46
C GLY A 240 -6.40 -2.79 -17.38
N SER A 241 -6.12 -3.32 -18.57
CA SER A 241 -7.14 -3.65 -19.57
C SER A 241 -8.20 -4.66 -19.08
N SER A 242 -7.80 -5.59 -18.21
CA SER A 242 -8.68 -6.58 -17.57
C SER A 242 -9.02 -6.24 -16.10
N ALA A 243 -8.64 -5.04 -15.66
CA ALA A 243 -8.83 -4.65 -14.27
C ALA A 243 -10.29 -4.38 -13.94
N LYS A 244 -10.69 -4.79 -12.74
CA LYS A 244 -12.02 -4.63 -12.17
C LYS A 244 -12.03 -3.51 -11.14
N ASP A 245 -13.16 -2.83 -11.01
CA ASP A 245 -13.36 -1.80 -10.00
C ASP A 245 -13.65 -2.43 -8.65
N ILE A 246 -12.92 -2.00 -7.61
CA ILE A 246 -13.08 -2.47 -6.24
C ILE A 246 -13.98 -1.49 -5.49
N ASN A 247 -15.01 -2.01 -4.81
CA ASN A 247 -15.85 -1.23 -3.92
C ASN A 247 -15.17 -1.04 -2.56
N PHE A 248 -14.77 -2.15 -1.93
CA PHE A 248 -13.99 -2.15 -0.69
C PHE A 248 -13.11 -3.38 -0.59
N MET A 249 -12.09 -3.29 0.25
CA MET A 249 -11.18 -4.36 0.60
C MET A 249 -11.02 -4.38 2.11
N ILE A 250 -11.05 -5.56 2.72
CA ILE A 250 -10.78 -5.75 4.14
C ILE A 250 -9.47 -6.50 4.26
N VAL A 251 -8.58 -6.01 5.10
CA VAL A 251 -7.24 -6.57 5.26
C VAL A 251 -6.89 -6.64 6.74
N ALA A 252 -6.36 -7.76 7.20
CA ALA A 252 -5.79 -7.84 8.54
C ALA A 252 -4.50 -7.00 8.60
N ARG A 253 -4.43 -6.06 9.54
CA ARG A 253 -3.39 -5.02 9.62
C ARG A 253 -1.97 -5.57 9.60
N GLU A 254 -1.74 -6.73 10.20
CA GLU A 254 -0.42 -7.33 10.41
C GLU A 254 0.07 -8.21 9.25
N THR A 255 -0.79 -8.52 8.29
CA THR A 255 -0.48 -9.54 7.27
C THR A 255 0.20 -9.01 6.00
N PRO A 256 -0.15 -7.84 5.45
CA PRO A 256 0.56 -7.29 4.31
C PRO A 256 1.95 -6.82 4.71
N ILE A 257 2.97 -7.28 4.03
CA ILE A 257 4.37 -6.91 4.27
C ILE A 257 4.80 -5.97 3.16
N ALA A 258 4.69 -4.68 3.40
CA ALA A 258 5.20 -3.66 2.49
C ALA A 258 6.64 -3.32 2.85
N VAL A 259 7.55 -3.44 1.89
CA VAL A 259 8.97 -3.16 2.10
C VAL A 259 9.43 -2.07 1.16
N THR A 260 10.09 -1.08 1.71
CA THR A 260 10.77 -0.03 0.95
C THR A 260 12.26 -0.14 1.21
N LYS A 261 13.02 -0.51 0.19
CA LYS A 261 14.47 -0.65 0.26
C LYS A 261 15.17 0.69 0.11
N GLN A 262 14.64 1.53 -0.74
CA GLN A 262 15.18 2.85 -1.02
C GLN A 262 14.03 3.81 -1.28
N ASP A 263 14.06 4.94 -0.62
CA ASP A 263 13.23 6.10 -0.88
C ASP A 263 14.15 7.32 -0.72
N LYS A 264 14.63 7.84 -1.84
CA LYS A 264 15.62 8.91 -1.82
C LYS A 264 15.30 9.98 -2.83
N MET A 265 15.37 11.19 -2.34
CA MET A 265 15.42 12.40 -3.14
C MET A 265 16.85 12.94 -3.15
N ARG A 266 17.31 13.42 -4.30
CA ARG A 266 18.57 14.12 -4.47
C ARG A 266 18.30 15.46 -5.12
N ILE A 267 18.92 16.49 -4.61
CA ILE A 267 18.83 17.85 -5.13
C ILE A 267 20.25 18.31 -5.44
N PHE A 268 20.50 18.66 -6.69
CA PHE A 268 21.76 19.22 -7.14
C PHE A 268 21.54 20.67 -7.54
N SER A 269 22.32 21.57 -6.93
CA SER A 269 22.31 23.00 -7.30
C SER A 269 22.97 23.24 -8.65
N PRO A 270 22.70 24.38 -9.31
CA PRO A 270 23.34 24.74 -10.57
C PRO A 270 24.88 24.76 -10.51
N GLU A 271 25.46 25.03 -9.33
CA GLU A 271 26.91 25.01 -9.12
C GLU A 271 27.50 23.59 -9.16
N ILE A 272 26.71 22.58 -8.83
CA ILE A 272 27.13 21.17 -8.76
C ILE A 272 26.75 20.42 -10.04
N TYR A 273 25.64 20.79 -10.66
CA TYR A 273 25.15 20.15 -11.87
C TYR A 273 25.89 20.63 -13.13
N GLN A 274 26.86 19.82 -13.58
CA GLN A 274 27.81 20.22 -14.64
C GLN A 274 27.21 20.29 -16.07
N LYS A 275 26.00 19.74 -16.30
CA LYS A 275 25.43 19.66 -17.67
C LYS A 275 24.67 20.92 -18.10
N ALA A 276 24.14 21.69 -17.15
CA ALA A 276 23.37 22.91 -17.40
C ALA A 276 23.36 23.80 -16.16
N ASN A 277 23.09 25.10 -16.33
CA ASN A 277 22.85 26.03 -15.21
C ASN A 277 21.43 25.82 -14.66
N ALA A 278 21.21 24.66 -14.03
CA ALA A 278 19.89 24.22 -13.62
C ALA A 278 19.92 23.43 -12.29
N TRP A 279 18.81 23.45 -11.60
CA TRP A 279 18.55 22.56 -10.48
C TRP A 279 18.13 21.19 -11.01
N SER A 280 18.81 20.11 -10.61
CA SER A 280 18.40 18.73 -10.89
C SER A 280 17.80 18.10 -9.65
N LEU A 281 16.59 17.59 -9.77
CA LEU A 281 15.79 16.98 -8.72
C LEU A 281 15.54 15.53 -9.09
N ASP A 282 16.24 14.61 -8.44
CA ASP A 282 16.11 13.18 -8.69
C ASP A 282 15.33 12.52 -7.56
N TYR A 283 14.29 11.78 -7.90
CA TYR A 283 13.55 10.94 -6.97
C TYR A 283 13.63 9.48 -7.40
N ARG A 284 13.88 8.57 -6.45
CA ARG A 284 13.89 7.12 -6.67
C ARG A 284 13.29 6.41 -5.50
N ARG A 285 12.34 5.52 -5.78
CA ARG A 285 11.76 4.61 -4.80
C ARG A 285 11.84 3.17 -5.30
N TYR A 286 12.38 2.30 -4.42
CA TYR A 286 12.46 0.87 -4.66
C TYR A 286 11.68 0.16 -3.56
N HIS A 287 10.52 -0.40 -3.91
CA HIS A 287 9.58 -0.98 -2.96
C HIS A 287 8.83 -2.17 -3.57
N ASP A 288 8.18 -2.95 -2.71
CA ASP A 288 7.24 -4.00 -3.11
C ASP A 288 6.35 -4.39 -1.93
N ILE A 289 5.36 -5.28 -2.16
CA ILE A 289 4.44 -5.78 -1.15
C ILE A 289 4.18 -7.26 -1.35
N TRP A 290 4.12 -8.00 -0.24
CA TRP A 290 3.80 -9.43 -0.22
C TRP A 290 2.88 -9.79 0.93
N VAL A 291 2.28 -10.97 0.81
CA VAL A 291 1.56 -11.66 1.88
C VAL A 291 2.12 -13.08 1.96
N LYS A 292 2.27 -13.60 3.18
CA LYS A 292 2.70 -14.98 3.39
C LYS A 292 1.68 -15.95 2.81
N ASP A 293 2.11 -17.07 2.24
CA ASP A 293 1.19 -18.01 1.59
C ASP A 293 0.12 -18.57 2.55
N ASN A 294 0.45 -18.74 3.83
CA ASN A 294 -0.49 -19.15 4.88
C ASN A 294 -1.40 -18.02 5.38
N CYS A 295 -1.18 -16.78 4.95
CA CYS A 295 -1.97 -15.61 5.37
C CYS A 295 -2.86 -15.05 4.24
N LYS A 296 -2.99 -15.74 3.12
CA LYS A 296 -3.82 -15.26 2.00
C LYS A 296 -5.30 -15.10 2.37
N GLY A 297 -5.79 -15.91 3.31
CA GLY A 297 -7.14 -15.82 3.87
C GLY A 297 -7.42 -14.59 4.75
N SER A 298 -6.43 -13.72 4.97
CA SER A 298 -6.55 -12.49 5.76
C SER A 298 -7.05 -11.28 4.97
N ILE A 299 -7.33 -11.44 3.67
CA ILE A 299 -7.74 -10.37 2.77
C ILE A 299 -9.09 -10.76 2.18
N PHE A 300 -10.02 -9.81 2.11
CA PHE A 300 -11.29 -9.96 1.40
C PHE A 300 -11.49 -8.78 0.48
N VAL A 301 -11.94 -9.02 -0.76
CA VAL A 301 -12.19 -7.96 -1.75
C VAL A 301 -13.61 -8.05 -2.29
N ASN A 302 -14.31 -6.90 -2.31
CA ASN A 302 -15.59 -6.76 -2.95
C ASN A 302 -15.46 -5.98 -4.27
N ILE A 303 -15.89 -6.57 -5.35
CA ILE A 303 -15.67 -6.13 -6.72
C ILE A 303 -17.01 -5.77 -7.36
N LYS A 304 -17.03 -4.61 -8.03
CA LYS A 304 -18.21 -4.14 -8.76
C LYS A 304 -18.48 -4.97 -10.00
N ASP A 305 -17.44 -5.31 -10.73
CA ASP A 305 -17.54 -5.97 -12.03
C ASP A 305 -17.78 -7.48 -11.89
N ALA A 306 -18.35 -8.09 -12.93
CA ALA A 306 -18.56 -9.54 -12.97
C ALA A 306 -17.23 -10.31 -13.00
N LYS A 307 -17.26 -11.54 -12.49
CA LYS A 307 -16.16 -12.49 -12.68
C LYS A 307 -16.01 -12.77 -14.19
N ALA A 308 -14.79 -12.69 -14.71
CA ALA A 308 -14.51 -12.99 -16.12
C ALA A 308 -14.62 -14.48 -16.39
#